data_ea220e4d32fe94322d181f75da23dc7a
#
_entry.id   ea220e4d32fe94322d181f75da23dc7a
#
_cell.length_a   1.000
_cell.length_b   1.000
_cell.length_c   1.000
_cell.angle_alpha   90.00
_cell.angle_beta   90.00
_cell.angle_gamma   90.00
#
_symmetry.space_group_name_H-M   'P 1'
#
loop_
_entity.id
_entity.type
_entity.pdbx_description
1 polymer ?
#
loop_
_entity_poly.entity_id
_entity_poly.type
_entity_poly.pdbx_seq_one_letter_code
_entity_poly.pdbx_strand_id
1 'polypeptide(L)'
;MTARRTAIQSLAEAVMSFQLETIPEDVLSIAKRCLADVCGVTLAGSKTESAKLLFATVAKIYGIGNCDILGTYHRMNAPGAAFANGASAHALDFDDNCYAGIVHGSAVVFPSVLAVAQQRGEMGSKLLLGFVTGLEIEFAIAKALSNSIYDKGWWTTSVLGAIGSAAGVAKVAGFNREMTEHTLSLAAVGAGATRAVRGTTAKHLYCGRAAELGVVSAIAAKQGATGPVDVFEDRLGLGQLLNDGIFDPRELEALGEEYGIINPGMDIKKYPVCYASHATADAVKEIMVVEGLEARDIASITCTVPPIVASNLTYSSPQTAAEAQFSLHFAVASIVLHGDITLKHLKTEVLSSAPIKRLMAGIVVKVGDIPQQHRSSSLICPEWGYVELNTLSGAHKCCFVGSPVGSALRPLSNEMLKKKFNDCVQYNNCNSSDLTLYDKILNIEHLKNTRNLFP
;
A
#
# COMPACT_ATOMS: atom_id res chain seq x y z
N MET A 1 -34.48 -20.01 16.61
CA MET A 1 -33.11 -19.86 16.05
C MET A 1 -32.96 -18.39 15.72
N THR A 2 -32.13 -17.65 16.43
CA THR A 2 -31.75 -16.29 16.05
C THR A 2 -31.04 -16.38 14.70
N ALA A 3 -31.52 -15.65 13.70
CA ALA A 3 -30.88 -15.58 12.40
C ALA A 3 -29.41 -15.19 12.61
N ARG A 4 -28.46 -15.94 12.03
CA ARG A 4 -27.02 -15.63 12.11
C ARG A 4 -26.81 -14.28 11.41
N ARG A 5 -26.07 -13.37 12.04
CA ARG A 5 -25.71 -12.11 11.42
C ARG A 5 -24.87 -12.35 10.15
N THR A 6 -25.10 -11.54 9.12
CA THR A 6 -24.27 -11.56 7.92
C THR A 6 -22.93 -10.85 8.16
N ALA A 7 -21.95 -11.08 7.29
CA ALA A 7 -20.67 -10.40 7.35
C ALA A 7 -20.81 -8.88 7.29
N ILE A 8 -21.66 -8.35 6.40
CA ILE A 8 -21.92 -6.92 6.29
C ILE A 8 -22.48 -6.34 7.60
N GLN A 9 -23.40 -7.05 8.25
CA GLN A 9 -23.96 -6.63 9.53
C GLN A 9 -22.91 -6.61 10.65
N SER A 10 -22.05 -7.60 10.69
CA SER A 10 -20.94 -7.69 11.66
C SER A 10 -19.91 -6.58 11.42
N LEU A 11 -19.54 -6.33 10.17
CA LEU A 11 -18.63 -5.26 9.79
C LEU A 11 -19.20 -3.87 10.12
N ALA A 12 -20.48 -3.63 9.83
CA ALA A 12 -21.12 -2.35 10.16
C ALA A 12 -21.18 -2.10 11.68
N GLU A 13 -21.43 -3.12 12.49
CA GLU A 13 -21.36 -3.03 13.94
C GLU A 13 -19.95 -2.71 14.42
N ALA A 14 -18.92 -3.36 13.86
CA ALA A 14 -17.52 -3.07 14.16
C ALA A 14 -17.15 -1.62 13.77
N VAL A 15 -17.56 -1.14 12.59
CA VAL A 15 -17.35 0.27 12.20
C VAL A 15 -17.92 1.22 13.23
N MET A 16 -19.11 0.94 13.74
CA MET A 16 -19.75 1.80 14.76
C MET A 16 -19.03 1.73 16.10
N SER A 17 -18.53 0.55 16.52
CA SER A 17 -17.93 0.33 17.84
C SER A 17 -16.56 0.98 18.00
N PHE A 18 -15.76 1.15 16.93
CA PHE A 18 -14.46 1.81 17.02
C PHE A 18 -14.55 3.22 17.60
N GLN A 19 -13.79 3.51 18.65
CA GLN A 19 -13.65 4.82 19.27
C GLN A 19 -12.16 5.13 19.44
N LEU A 20 -11.76 6.38 19.21
CA LEU A 20 -10.34 6.74 19.25
C LEU A 20 -9.72 6.48 20.62
N GLU A 21 -10.49 6.69 21.67
CA GLU A 21 -10.09 6.53 23.07
C GLU A 21 -9.86 5.09 23.49
N THR A 22 -10.41 4.12 22.77
CA THR A 22 -10.24 2.68 23.06
C THR A 22 -9.24 1.98 22.16
N ILE A 23 -8.74 2.67 21.12
CA ILE A 23 -7.69 2.11 20.25
C ILE A 23 -6.36 2.16 20.98
N PRO A 24 -5.60 1.04 21.05
CA PRO A 24 -4.28 1.01 21.67
C PRO A 24 -3.29 2.02 21.08
N GLU A 25 -2.43 2.58 21.92
CA GLU A 25 -1.47 3.63 21.50
C GLU A 25 -0.46 3.14 20.45
N ASP A 26 -0.06 1.88 20.49
CA ASP A 26 0.81 1.27 19.48
C ASP A 26 0.12 1.19 18.11
N VAL A 27 -1.17 0.86 18.05
CA VAL A 27 -1.99 0.91 16.82
C VAL A 27 -2.05 2.34 16.27
N LEU A 28 -2.34 3.33 17.13
CA LEU A 28 -2.38 4.74 16.73
C LEU A 28 -1.01 5.23 16.25
N SER A 29 0.07 4.81 16.92
CA SER A 29 1.44 5.16 16.53
C SER A 29 1.79 4.63 15.14
N ILE A 30 1.50 3.36 14.86
CA ILE A 30 1.73 2.78 13.53
C ILE A 30 0.84 3.44 12.47
N ALA A 31 -0.45 3.67 12.77
CA ALA A 31 -1.37 4.35 11.86
C ALA A 31 -0.87 5.75 11.47
N LYS A 32 -0.38 6.55 12.43
CA LYS A 32 0.21 7.87 12.16
C LYS A 32 1.47 7.79 11.28
N ARG A 33 2.29 6.75 11.46
CA ARG A 33 3.46 6.48 10.61
C ARG A 33 3.03 6.15 9.18
N CYS A 34 2.00 5.33 9.01
CA CYS A 34 1.41 5.01 7.69
C CYS A 34 0.79 6.26 7.05
N LEU A 35 0.12 7.12 7.83
CA LEU A 35 -0.39 8.41 7.35
C LEU A 35 0.74 9.31 6.84
N ALA A 36 1.84 9.43 7.59
CA ALA A 36 2.99 10.21 7.16
C ALA A 36 3.60 9.63 5.86
N ASP A 37 3.74 8.32 5.80
CA ASP A 37 4.25 7.63 4.63
C ASP A 37 3.40 7.88 3.39
N VAL A 38 2.10 7.56 3.46
CA VAL A 38 1.20 7.68 2.31
C VAL A 38 1.02 9.13 1.87
N CYS A 39 1.03 10.11 2.79
CA CYS A 39 1.03 11.53 2.43
C CYS A 39 2.26 11.91 1.61
N GLY A 40 3.46 11.55 2.09
CA GLY A 40 4.71 11.82 1.37
C GLY A 40 4.72 11.17 -0.01
N VAL A 41 4.37 9.89 -0.07
CA VAL A 41 4.34 9.14 -1.33
C VAL A 41 3.30 9.70 -2.31
N THR A 42 2.13 10.14 -1.83
CA THR A 42 1.10 10.78 -2.67
C THR A 42 1.62 12.09 -3.27
N LEU A 43 2.29 12.92 -2.47
CA LEU A 43 2.92 14.16 -2.95
C LEU A 43 3.93 13.86 -4.07
N ALA A 44 4.83 12.90 -3.87
CA ALA A 44 5.81 12.52 -4.89
C ALA A 44 5.12 11.90 -6.13
N GLY A 45 4.17 11.00 -5.92
CA GLY A 45 3.45 10.28 -6.97
C GLY A 45 2.65 11.18 -7.89
N SER A 46 2.13 12.31 -7.39
CA SER A 46 1.41 13.30 -8.19
C SER A 46 2.24 13.91 -9.34
N LYS A 47 3.58 13.80 -9.28
CA LYS A 47 4.48 14.28 -10.33
C LYS A 47 4.71 13.27 -11.46
N THR A 48 4.29 12.03 -11.29
CA THR A 48 4.40 11.02 -12.36
C THR A 48 3.50 11.39 -13.55
N GLU A 49 3.93 11.04 -14.75
CA GLU A 49 3.14 11.30 -15.97
C GLU A 49 1.80 10.55 -15.93
N SER A 50 1.79 9.34 -15.38
CA SER A 50 0.57 8.55 -15.21
C SER A 50 -0.42 9.19 -14.24
N ALA A 51 0.02 9.72 -13.10
CA ALA A 51 -0.86 10.43 -12.16
C ALA A 51 -1.43 11.71 -12.78
N LYS A 52 -0.62 12.48 -13.52
CA LYS A 52 -1.10 13.67 -14.27
C LYS A 52 -2.16 13.31 -15.30
N LEU A 53 -1.95 12.22 -16.05
CA LEU A 53 -2.92 11.71 -17.02
C LEU A 53 -4.23 11.33 -16.34
N LEU A 54 -4.16 10.62 -15.22
CA LEU A 54 -5.34 10.20 -14.46
C LEU A 54 -6.05 11.40 -13.82
N PHE A 55 -5.31 12.36 -13.27
CA PHE A 55 -5.88 13.62 -12.81
C PHE A 55 -6.63 14.35 -13.93
N ALA A 56 -6.02 14.52 -15.11
CA ALA A 56 -6.68 15.14 -16.26
C ALA A 56 -7.94 14.37 -16.72
N THR A 57 -7.96 13.05 -16.51
CA THR A 57 -9.13 12.21 -16.81
C THR A 57 -10.26 12.49 -15.83
N VAL A 58 -10.00 12.44 -14.52
CA VAL A 58 -11.05 12.66 -13.50
C VAL A 58 -11.53 14.11 -13.48
N ALA A 59 -10.68 15.06 -13.82
CA ALA A 59 -11.08 16.47 -13.96
C ALA A 59 -12.13 16.72 -15.05
N LYS A 60 -12.30 15.78 -15.99
CA LYS A 60 -13.41 15.81 -16.99
C LYS A 60 -14.71 15.21 -16.47
N ILE A 61 -14.64 14.43 -15.38
CA ILE A 61 -15.78 13.68 -14.83
C ILE A 61 -16.32 14.39 -13.60
N TYR A 62 -15.42 14.83 -12.71
CA TYR A 62 -15.75 15.41 -11.41
C TYR A 62 -15.55 16.92 -11.39
N GLY A 63 -16.43 17.61 -10.66
CA GLY A 63 -16.40 19.06 -10.51
C GLY A 63 -15.44 19.56 -9.43
N ILE A 64 -15.28 20.87 -9.38
CA ILE A 64 -14.54 21.61 -8.35
C ILE A 64 -15.24 21.38 -6.99
N GLY A 65 -14.45 21.34 -5.91
CA GLY A 65 -14.92 21.18 -4.54
C GLY A 65 -13.89 21.68 -3.53
N ASN A 66 -13.97 21.19 -2.30
CA ASN A 66 -13.16 21.65 -1.17
C ASN A 66 -12.09 20.62 -0.73
N CYS A 67 -11.89 19.55 -1.51
CA CYS A 67 -10.94 18.50 -1.17
C CYS A 67 -9.65 18.68 -1.95
N ASP A 68 -8.52 18.68 -1.25
CA ASP A 68 -7.21 18.93 -1.85
C ASP A 68 -6.78 17.78 -2.77
N ILE A 69 -6.19 18.13 -3.92
CA ILE A 69 -5.43 17.22 -4.76
C ILE A 69 -3.96 17.40 -4.39
N LEU A 70 -3.44 16.44 -3.63
CA LEU A 70 -2.11 16.50 -3.04
C LEU A 70 -1.01 16.71 -4.10
N GLY A 71 -0.08 17.58 -3.80
CA GLY A 71 1.02 17.94 -4.72
C GLY A 71 0.61 18.88 -5.85
N THR A 72 -0.61 19.45 -5.80
CA THR A 72 -1.13 20.43 -6.75
C THR A 72 -1.85 21.57 -6.02
N TYR A 73 -2.25 22.61 -6.74
CA TYR A 73 -3.11 23.69 -6.23
C TYR A 73 -4.59 23.46 -6.54
N HIS A 74 -4.94 22.28 -7.03
CA HIS A 74 -6.32 21.98 -7.42
C HIS A 74 -7.11 21.39 -6.27
N ARG A 75 -8.42 21.65 -6.29
CA ARG A 75 -9.41 21.05 -5.38
C ARG A 75 -10.56 20.48 -6.19
N MET A 76 -11.09 19.36 -5.73
CA MET A 76 -12.22 18.69 -6.36
C MET A 76 -13.29 18.33 -5.32
N ASN A 77 -14.44 17.85 -5.78
CA ASN A 77 -15.38 17.16 -4.91
C ASN A 77 -14.77 15.87 -4.36
N ALA A 78 -15.36 15.31 -3.30
CA ALA A 78 -14.75 14.20 -2.58
C ALA A 78 -14.47 12.95 -3.44
N PRO A 79 -15.36 12.47 -4.34
CA PRO A 79 -15.06 11.33 -5.20
C PRO A 79 -13.85 11.57 -6.11
N GLY A 80 -13.80 12.74 -6.77
CA GLY A 80 -12.70 13.10 -7.64
C GLY A 80 -11.35 13.23 -6.91
N ALA A 81 -11.37 13.81 -5.70
CA ALA A 81 -10.19 13.93 -4.86
C ALA A 81 -9.70 12.55 -4.37
N ALA A 82 -10.62 11.69 -3.93
CA ALA A 82 -10.29 10.32 -3.52
C ALA A 82 -9.61 9.54 -4.66
N PHE A 83 -10.19 9.62 -5.88
CA PHE A 83 -9.59 8.99 -7.06
C PHE A 83 -8.18 9.54 -7.34
N ALA A 84 -8.04 10.85 -7.50
CA ALA A 84 -6.78 11.46 -7.91
C ALA A 84 -5.65 11.21 -6.90
N ASN A 85 -5.96 11.33 -5.60
CA ASN A 85 -5.01 11.08 -4.54
C ASN A 85 -4.68 9.59 -4.40
N GLY A 86 -5.66 8.67 -4.53
CA GLY A 86 -5.42 7.22 -4.51
C GLY A 86 -4.56 6.75 -5.68
N ALA A 87 -4.81 7.29 -6.87
CA ALA A 87 -3.96 7.02 -8.03
C ALA A 87 -2.53 7.53 -7.82
N SER A 88 -2.36 8.73 -7.23
CA SER A 88 -1.06 9.30 -6.93
C SER A 88 -0.34 8.53 -5.82
N ALA A 89 -1.06 8.10 -4.77
CA ALA A 89 -0.49 7.33 -3.66
C ALA A 89 0.20 6.05 -4.12
N HIS A 90 -0.35 5.39 -5.15
CA HIS A 90 0.16 4.11 -5.65
C HIS A 90 1.05 4.23 -6.90
N ALA A 91 1.21 5.42 -7.47
CA ALA A 91 1.90 5.63 -8.75
C ALA A 91 3.40 5.27 -8.73
N LEU A 92 4.03 5.34 -7.58
CA LEU A 92 5.46 5.05 -7.40
C LEU A 92 5.74 3.65 -6.81
N ASP A 93 4.69 2.87 -6.53
CA ASP A 93 4.82 1.58 -5.82
C ASP A 93 5.67 1.69 -4.54
N PHE A 94 5.55 2.83 -3.84
CA PHE A 94 6.36 3.22 -2.69
C PHE A 94 5.55 3.32 -1.38
N ASP A 95 4.24 3.17 -1.48
CA ASP A 95 3.27 3.06 -0.40
C ASP A 95 3.43 1.76 0.39
N ASP A 96 2.84 1.72 1.59
CA ASP A 96 2.91 0.58 2.49
C ASP A 96 2.26 -0.70 1.92
N ASN A 97 2.47 -1.80 2.64
CA ASN A 97 1.93 -3.11 2.33
C ASN A 97 1.52 -3.84 3.61
N CYS A 98 0.51 -4.69 3.53
CA CYS A 98 0.11 -5.59 4.61
C CYS A 98 -0.14 -7.00 4.04
N TYR A 99 0.37 -8.01 4.75
CA TYR A 99 0.17 -9.41 4.33
C TYR A 99 -1.21 -9.98 4.67
N ALA A 100 -2.04 -9.27 5.42
CA ALA A 100 -3.47 -9.54 5.44
C ALA A 100 -4.05 -9.18 4.07
N GLY A 101 -4.21 -10.17 3.20
CA GLY A 101 -4.71 -10.01 1.83
C GLY A 101 -3.68 -9.57 0.80
N ILE A 102 -2.44 -9.26 1.17
CA ILE A 102 -1.41 -8.68 0.28
C ILE A 102 -1.95 -7.40 -0.36
N VAL A 103 -2.21 -6.40 0.47
CA VAL A 103 -2.88 -5.16 0.09
C VAL A 103 -2.01 -3.93 0.36
N HIS A 104 -2.30 -2.83 -0.35
CA HIS A 104 -1.75 -1.50 -0.14
C HIS A 104 -2.84 -0.60 0.47
N GLY A 105 -3.21 -0.90 1.73
CA GLY A 105 -4.42 -0.36 2.36
C GLY A 105 -4.39 1.16 2.49
N SER A 106 -3.27 1.75 2.92
CA SER A 106 -3.17 3.19 3.10
C SER A 106 -3.40 3.97 1.80
N ALA A 107 -2.96 3.43 0.65
CA ALA A 107 -3.11 4.10 -0.65
C ALA A 107 -4.57 4.22 -1.12
N VAL A 108 -5.47 3.41 -0.57
CA VAL A 108 -6.92 3.43 -0.88
C VAL A 108 -7.69 4.13 0.23
N VAL A 109 -7.47 3.74 1.49
CA VAL A 109 -8.26 4.24 2.63
C VAL A 109 -7.96 5.72 2.93
N PHE A 110 -6.68 6.12 2.96
CA PHE A 110 -6.32 7.50 3.29
C PHE A 110 -6.95 8.54 2.34
N PRO A 111 -6.84 8.41 1.00
CA PRO A 111 -7.43 9.37 0.07
C PRO A 111 -8.94 9.53 0.24
N SER A 112 -9.66 8.45 0.50
CA SER A 112 -11.11 8.47 0.66
C SER A 112 -11.55 9.15 1.97
N VAL A 113 -10.89 8.78 3.10
CA VAL A 113 -11.23 9.38 4.40
C VAL A 113 -10.79 10.85 4.47
N LEU A 114 -9.64 11.21 3.86
CA LEU A 114 -9.20 12.59 3.75
C LEU A 114 -10.22 13.43 2.97
N ALA A 115 -10.65 12.97 1.79
CA ALA A 115 -11.59 13.69 0.96
C ALA A 115 -12.91 13.96 1.69
N VAL A 116 -13.47 12.96 2.38
CA VAL A 116 -14.72 13.13 3.13
C VAL A 116 -14.51 14.00 4.37
N ALA A 117 -13.40 13.84 5.08
CA ALA A 117 -13.07 14.69 6.23
C ALA A 117 -12.93 16.17 5.82
N GLN A 118 -12.25 16.45 4.71
CA GLN A 118 -12.12 17.81 4.16
C GLN A 118 -13.45 18.36 3.65
N GLN A 119 -14.25 17.57 2.93
CA GLN A 119 -15.56 17.99 2.46
C GLN A 119 -16.44 18.45 3.63
N ARG A 120 -16.39 17.75 4.75
CA ARG A 120 -17.19 18.02 5.95
C ARG A 120 -16.54 19.02 6.90
N GLY A 121 -15.23 19.28 6.77
CA GLY A 121 -14.45 20.11 7.70
C GLY A 121 -14.24 19.44 9.06
N GLU A 122 -14.09 18.13 9.07
CA GLU A 122 -13.93 17.34 10.29
C GLU A 122 -12.53 17.55 10.93
N MET A 123 -12.43 17.22 12.23
CA MET A 123 -11.17 17.24 12.97
C MET A 123 -10.24 16.10 12.50
N GLY A 124 -8.94 16.28 12.72
CA GLY A 124 -7.95 15.25 12.41
C GLY A 124 -8.13 13.96 13.22
N SER A 125 -8.67 14.03 14.43
CA SER A 125 -9.03 12.85 15.23
C SER A 125 -10.05 11.94 14.51
N LYS A 126 -11.04 12.52 13.83
CA LYS A 126 -12.00 11.76 13.03
C LYS A 126 -11.37 11.16 11.77
N LEU A 127 -10.44 11.88 11.14
CA LEU A 127 -9.68 11.34 10.01
C LEU A 127 -8.85 10.12 10.45
N LEU A 128 -8.11 10.23 11.56
CA LEU A 128 -7.31 9.14 12.12
C LEU A 128 -8.19 7.93 12.47
N LEU A 129 -9.32 8.16 13.14
CA LEU A 129 -10.27 7.10 13.48
C LEU A 129 -10.83 6.42 12.23
N GLY A 130 -11.23 7.18 11.21
CA GLY A 130 -11.71 6.63 9.94
C GLY A 130 -10.65 5.85 9.19
N PHE A 131 -9.40 6.31 9.25
CA PHE A 131 -8.26 5.62 8.64
C PHE A 131 -7.99 4.27 9.29
N VAL A 132 -7.89 4.22 10.63
CA VAL A 132 -7.73 2.95 11.37
C VAL A 132 -8.92 2.02 11.11
N THR A 133 -10.15 2.53 11.23
CA THR A 133 -11.36 1.73 10.97
C THR A 133 -11.35 1.12 9.57
N GLY A 134 -11.01 1.90 8.54
CA GLY A 134 -10.98 1.42 7.17
C GLY A 134 -9.94 0.32 6.94
N LEU A 135 -8.73 0.47 7.50
CA LEU A 135 -7.69 -0.54 7.42
C LEU A 135 -8.09 -1.84 8.14
N GLU A 136 -8.60 -1.75 9.36
CA GLU A 136 -8.98 -2.94 10.14
C GLU A 136 -10.12 -3.72 9.48
N ILE A 137 -11.11 -3.04 8.89
CA ILE A 137 -12.17 -3.70 8.13
C ILE A 137 -11.62 -4.36 6.87
N GLU A 138 -10.71 -3.71 6.14
CA GLU A 138 -10.01 -4.29 4.98
C GLU A 138 -9.27 -5.58 5.36
N PHE A 139 -8.50 -5.54 6.46
CA PHE A 139 -7.69 -6.67 6.91
C PHE A 139 -8.53 -7.83 7.45
N ALA A 140 -9.63 -7.56 8.14
CA ALA A 140 -10.53 -8.60 8.61
C ALA A 140 -11.20 -9.36 7.45
N ILE A 141 -11.68 -8.64 6.42
CA ILE A 141 -12.23 -9.27 5.20
C ILE A 141 -11.13 -10.06 4.48
N ALA A 142 -9.91 -9.53 4.43
CA ALA A 142 -8.77 -10.22 3.84
C ALA A 142 -8.46 -11.55 4.53
N LYS A 143 -8.46 -11.58 5.86
CA LYS A 143 -8.29 -12.81 6.65
C LYS A 143 -9.44 -13.79 6.39
N ALA A 144 -10.68 -13.31 6.38
CA ALA A 144 -11.86 -14.14 6.13
C ALA A 144 -11.86 -14.79 4.75
N LEU A 145 -11.35 -14.10 3.72
CA LEU A 145 -11.20 -14.62 2.35
C LEU A 145 -9.89 -15.39 2.13
N SER A 146 -8.94 -15.32 3.05
CA SER A 146 -7.57 -15.80 2.96
C SER A 146 -6.76 -15.21 1.76
N ASN A 147 -5.44 -15.39 1.78
CA ASN A 147 -4.58 -14.91 0.69
C ASN A 147 -4.76 -15.69 -0.63
N SER A 148 -5.55 -16.76 -0.67
CA SER A 148 -5.81 -17.52 -1.88
C SER A 148 -6.48 -16.71 -2.99
N ILE A 149 -7.22 -15.65 -2.66
CA ILE A 149 -7.79 -14.74 -3.66
C ILE A 149 -6.69 -14.02 -4.47
N TYR A 150 -5.57 -13.71 -3.84
CA TYR A 150 -4.41 -13.14 -4.53
C TYR A 150 -3.82 -14.13 -5.54
N ASP A 151 -3.71 -15.40 -5.18
CA ASP A 151 -3.17 -16.46 -6.06
C ASP A 151 -4.12 -16.77 -7.22
N LYS A 152 -5.43 -16.60 -7.04
CA LYS A 152 -6.44 -16.68 -8.10
C LYS A 152 -6.37 -15.53 -9.11
N GLY A 153 -5.54 -14.53 -8.87
CA GLY A 153 -5.33 -13.44 -9.80
C GLY A 153 -6.15 -12.17 -9.53
N TRP A 154 -6.84 -12.10 -8.40
CA TRP A 154 -7.48 -10.86 -7.98
C TRP A 154 -6.43 -9.84 -7.50
N TRP A 155 -6.59 -8.59 -7.87
CA TRP A 155 -5.79 -7.53 -7.29
C TRP A 155 -6.45 -7.01 -6.02
N THR A 156 -6.02 -7.59 -4.92
CA THR A 156 -6.63 -7.48 -3.60
C THR A 156 -6.72 -6.04 -3.09
N THR A 157 -5.73 -5.19 -3.38
CA THR A 157 -5.75 -3.75 -3.06
C THR A 157 -7.01 -3.05 -3.59
N SER A 158 -7.44 -3.37 -4.82
CA SER A 158 -8.67 -2.77 -5.37
C SER A 158 -9.93 -3.43 -4.82
N VAL A 159 -9.92 -4.75 -4.69
CA VAL A 159 -11.10 -5.51 -4.25
C VAL A 159 -11.41 -5.22 -2.78
N LEU A 160 -10.43 -5.39 -1.91
CA LEU A 160 -10.60 -5.25 -0.46
C LEU A 160 -10.58 -3.78 -0.04
N GLY A 161 -9.68 -2.98 -0.63
CA GLY A 161 -9.54 -1.57 -0.33
C GLY A 161 -10.79 -0.75 -0.63
N ALA A 162 -11.60 -1.14 -1.63
CA ALA A 162 -12.89 -0.49 -1.87
C ALA A 162 -13.82 -0.60 -0.66
N ILE A 163 -13.84 -1.75 0.02
CA ILE A 163 -14.67 -1.98 1.20
C ILE A 163 -14.04 -1.29 2.42
N GLY A 164 -12.71 -1.34 2.57
CA GLY A 164 -11.98 -0.58 3.60
C GLY A 164 -12.20 0.94 3.46
N SER A 165 -12.14 1.45 2.22
CA SER A 165 -12.49 2.85 1.92
C SER A 165 -13.92 3.19 2.37
N ALA A 166 -14.90 2.36 2.02
CA ALA A 166 -16.30 2.54 2.41
C ALA A 166 -16.48 2.56 3.94
N ALA A 167 -15.80 1.67 4.66
CA ALA A 167 -15.82 1.60 6.12
C ALA A 167 -15.25 2.87 6.75
N GLY A 168 -14.06 3.30 6.32
CA GLY A 168 -13.41 4.51 6.80
C GLY A 168 -14.25 5.76 6.54
N VAL A 169 -14.83 5.86 5.34
CA VAL A 169 -15.73 6.97 4.96
C VAL A 169 -17.01 6.97 5.80
N ALA A 170 -17.65 5.82 6.00
CA ALA A 170 -18.86 5.72 6.85
C ALA A 170 -18.55 6.16 8.30
N LYS A 171 -17.36 5.79 8.82
CA LYS A 171 -16.90 6.22 10.15
C LYS A 171 -16.69 7.72 10.23
N VAL A 172 -15.99 8.33 9.28
CA VAL A 172 -15.77 9.80 9.22
C VAL A 172 -17.12 10.52 9.09
N ALA A 173 -18.02 9.99 8.26
CA ALA A 173 -19.34 10.59 8.02
C ALA A 173 -20.30 10.46 9.21
N GLY A 174 -19.99 9.59 10.19
CA GLY A 174 -20.84 9.34 11.35
C GLY A 174 -22.16 8.67 10.97
N PHE A 175 -22.13 7.71 10.03
CA PHE A 175 -23.33 6.99 9.58
C PHE A 175 -23.86 6.08 10.66
N ASN A 176 -25.20 5.89 10.66
CA ASN A 176 -25.85 4.88 11.47
C ASN A 176 -25.60 3.47 10.87
N ARG A 177 -26.08 2.44 11.56
CA ARG A 177 -25.89 1.04 11.17
C ARG A 177 -26.39 0.76 9.76
N GLU A 178 -27.63 1.10 9.46
CA GLU A 178 -28.27 0.85 8.16
C GLU A 178 -27.51 1.51 7.01
N MET A 179 -27.17 2.80 7.14
CA MET A 179 -26.35 3.51 6.14
C MET A 179 -24.97 2.87 5.97
N THR A 180 -24.37 2.39 7.06
CA THR A 180 -23.07 1.72 7.02
C THR A 180 -23.16 0.38 6.31
N GLU A 181 -24.18 -0.46 6.62
CA GLU A 181 -24.44 -1.72 5.94
C GLU A 181 -24.56 -1.53 4.43
N HIS A 182 -25.36 -0.57 3.98
CA HIS A 182 -25.53 -0.29 2.56
C HIS A 182 -24.27 0.31 1.91
N THR A 183 -23.52 1.17 2.63
CA THR A 183 -22.26 1.71 2.13
C THR A 183 -21.25 0.58 1.86
N LEU A 184 -21.06 -0.33 2.80
CA LEU A 184 -20.17 -1.48 2.67
C LEU A 184 -20.61 -2.41 1.55
N SER A 185 -21.90 -2.73 1.49
CA SER A 185 -22.46 -3.63 0.49
C SER A 185 -22.33 -3.07 -0.93
N LEU A 186 -22.66 -1.80 -1.16
CA LEU A 186 -22.52 -1.15 -2.46
C LEU A 186 -21.08 -1.11 -2.92
N ALA A 187 -20.12 -0.85 -2.02
CA ALA A 187 -18.70 -0.91 -2.34
C ALA A 187 -18.25 -2.33 -2.67
N ALA A 188 -18.72 -3.32 -1.92
CA ALA A 188 -18.41 -4.73 -2.15
C ALA A 188 -18.87 -5.21 -3.53
N VAL A 189 -20.13 -4.92 -3.90
CA VAL A 189 -20.67 -5.29 -5.22
C VAL A 189 -19.89 -4.64 -6.37
N GLY A 190 -19.41 -3.41 -6.18
CA GLY A 190 -18.66 -2.68 -7.22
C GLY A 190 -17.16 -3.00 -7.27
N ALA A 191 -16.65 -3.75 -6.29
CA ALA A 191 -15.22 -4.03 -6.15
C ALA A 191 -14.70 -4.97 -7.25
N GLY A 192 -13.50 -4.70 -7.76
CA GLY A 192 -12.87 -5.56 -8.77
C GLY A 192 -11.51 -5.05 -9.19
N ALA A 193 -10.74 -5.86 -9.81
CA ALA A 193 -9.57 -5.69 -10.66
C ALA A 193 -8.72 -6.98 -10.66
N THR A 194 -7.85 -7.15 -11.64
CA THR A 194 -6.98 -8.33 -11.79
C THR A 194 -5.51 -7.97 -11.56
N ARG A 195 -4.71 -8.94 -11.13
CA ARG A 195 -3.24 -8.78 -10.98
C ARG A 195 -2.51 -8.54 -12.31
N ALA A 196 -3.18 -8.72 -13.44
CA ALA A 196 -2.61 -8.40 -14.77
C ALA A 196 -2.29 -6.91 -14.97
N VAL A 197 -2.72 -6.03 -14.05
CA VAL A 197 -2.45 -4.58 -14.08
C VAL A 197 -0.98 -4.18 -13.84
N ARG A 198 -0.11 -5.11 -13.42
CA ARG A 198 1.30 -4.85 -13.10
C ARG A 198 2.06 -4.20 -14.26
N GLY A 199 2.92 -3.24 -13.96
CA GLY A 199 3.73 -2.54 -14.97
C GLY A 199 2.95 -1.60 -15.88
N THR A 200 1.67 -1.36 -15.60
CA THR A 200 0.80 -0.49 -16.39
C THR A 200 0.14 0.60 -15.54
N THR A 201 -0.35 1.65 -16.20
CA THR A 201 -1.14 2.72 -15.54
C THR A 201 -2.40 2.19 -14.87
N ALA A 202 -2.94 1.05 -15.32
CA ALA A 202 -4.12 0.43 -14.74
C ALA A 202 -3.94 0.10 -13.25
N LYS A 203 -2.72 -0.23 -12.79
CA LYS A 203 -2.46 -0.56 -11.38
C LYS A 203 -2.91 0.56 -10.45
N HIS A 204 -2.41 1.77 -10.65
CA HIS A 204 -2.77 2.90 -9.79
C HIS A 204 -4.08 3.57 -10.19
N LEU A 205 -4.55 3.41 -11.43
CA LEU A 205 -5.92 3.79 -11.79
C LEU A 205 -6.95 3.07 -10.90
N TYR A 206 -6.82 1.74 -10.74
CA TYR A 206 -7.76 0.96 -9.95
C TYR A 206 -7.56 1.14 -8.44
N CYS A 207 -6.41 1.58 -7.97
CA CYS A 207 -6.24 2.08 -6.60
C CYS A 207 -7.10 3.34 -6.37
N GLY A 208 -7.02 4.31 -7.27
CA GLY A 208 -7.88 5.50 -7.26
C GLY A 208 -9.37 5.17 -7.36
N ARG A 209 -9.74 4.20 -8.24
CA ARG A 209 -11.13 3.74 -8.39
C ARG A 209 -11.68 3.10 -7.10
N ALA A 210 -10.86 2.33 -6.39
CA ALA A 210 -11.25 1.74 -5.11
C ALA A 210 -11.52 2.80 -4.04
N ALA A 211 -10.64 3.82 -3.95
CA ALA A 211 -10.84 4.96 -3.04
C ALA A 211 -12.11 5.75 -3.39
N GLU A 212 -12.33 6.03 -4.67
CA GLU A 212 -13.54 6.70 -5.17
C GLU A 212 -14.80 5.90 -4.86
N LEU A 213 -14.78 4.58 -5.10
CA LEU A 213 -15.94 3.70 -4.94
C LEU A 213 -16.48 3.74 -3.52
N GLY A 214 -15.60 3.75 -2.50
CA GLY A 214 -16.05 3.90 -1.11
C GLY A 214 -16.77 5.22 -0.86
N VAL A 215 -16.29 6.33 -1.43
CA VAL A 215 -16.93 7.64 -1.30
C VAL A 215 -18.28 7.68 -2.05
N VAL A 216 -18.33 7.15 -3.29
CA VAL A 216 -19.56 7.10 -4.08
C VAL A 216 -20.60 6.22 -3.42
N SER A 217 -20.21 5.06 -2.88
CA SER A 217 -21.11 4.16 -2.13
C SER A 217 -21.69 4.83 -0.91
N ALA A 218 -20.90 5.60 -0.16
CA ALA A 218 -21.37 6.37 0.98
C ALA A 218 -22.37 7.47 0.58
N ILE A 219 -22.11 8.16 -0.52
CA ILE A 219 -23.03 9.17 -1.05
C ILE A 219 -24.35 8.51 -1.47
N ALA A 220 -24.30 7.37 -2.17
CA ALA A 220 -25.47 6.64 -2.62
C ALA A 220 -26.32 6.12 -1.45
N ALA A 221 -25.68 5.47 -0.46
CA ALA A 221 -26.37 4.98 0.76
C ALA A 221 -27.04 6.12 1.53
N LYS A 222 -26.39 7.27 1.64
CA LYS A 222 -26.97 8.47 2.26
C LYS A 222 -28.22 8.99 1.53
N GLN A 223 -28.33 8.74 0.22
CA GLN A 223 -29.53 9.07 -0.60
C GLN A 223 -30.58 7.95 -0.58
N GLY A 224 -30.37 6.88 0.18
CA GLY A 224 -31.30 5.76 0.31
C GLY A 224 -31.07 4.60 -0.66
N ALA A 225 -29.93 4.58 -1.38
CA ALA A 225 -29.59 3.41 -2.18
C ALA A 225 -29.24 2.22 -1.27
N THR A 226 -29.69 1.03 -1.65
CA THR A 226 -29.51 -0.20 -0.90
C THR A 226 -28.63 -1.20 -1.66
N GLY A 227 -27.87 -2.01 -0.94
CA GLY A 227 -27.14 -3.17 -1.45
C GLY A 227 -27.50 -4.42 -0.66
N PRO A 228 -27.16 -5.63 -1.16
CA PRO A 228 -27.44 -6.91 -0.51
C PRO A 228 -26.60 -7.05 0.77
N VAL A 229 -27.25 -7.29 1.91
CA VAL A 229 -26.55 -7.44 3.20
C VAL A 229 -25.86 -8.79 3.36
N ASP A 230 -26.16 -9.75 2.51
CA ASP A 230 -25.58 -11.10 2.44
C ASP A 230 -24.59 -11.28 1.26
N VAL A 231 -24.01 -10.16 0.79
CA VAL A 231 -23.13 -10.13 -0.40
C VAL A 231 -21.95 -11.10 -0.35
N PHE A 232 -21.49 -11.49 0.83
CA PHE A 232 -20.41 -12.48 0.98
C PHE A 232 -20.93 -13.91 1.04
N GLU A 233 -22.09 -14.14 1.64
CA GLU A 233 -22.67 -15.44 1.90
C GLU A 233 -23.54 -15.97 0.75
N ASP A 234 -24.11 -15.09 -0.07
CA ASP A 234 -24.96 -15.47 -1.18
C ASP A 234 -24.19 -16.38 -2.16
N ARG A 235 -24.87 -17.40 -2.70
CA ARG A 235 -24.27 -18.33 -3.68
C ARG A 235 -23.78 -17.65 -4.97
N LEU A 236 -24.22 -16.44 -5.26
CA LEU A 236 -23.76 -15.58 -6.36
C LEU A 236 -22.96 -14.38 -5.83
N GLY A 237 -22.62 -14.39 -4.53
CA GLY A 237 -21.93 -13.33 -3.83
C GLY A 237 -20.42 -13.41 -3.92
N LEU A 238 -19.77 -12.49 -3.24
CA LEU A 238 -18.31 -12.30 -3.33
C LEU A 238 -17.52 -13.50 -2.79
N GLY A 239 -17.98 -14.15 -1.71
CA GLY A 239 -17.28 -15.33 -1.20
C GLY A 239 -17.17 -16.43 -2.27
N GLN A 240 -18.26 -16.66 -3.02
CA GLN A 240 -18.27 -17.62 -4.11
C GLN A 240 -17.41 -17.15 -5.30
N LEU A 241 -17.57 -15.89 -5.74
CA LEU A 241 -16.93 -15.39 -6.94
C LEU A 241 -15.42 -15.17 -6.75
N LEU A 242 -14.99 -14.70 -5.58
CA LEU A 242 -13.58 -14.42 -5.32
C LEU A 242 -12.80 -15.66 -4.90
N ASN A 243 -13.45 -16.60 -4.16
CA ASN A 243 -12.73 -17.66 -3.48
C ASN A 243 -13.46 -19.01 -3.42
N ASP A 244 -14.29 -19.33 -4.42
CA ASP A 244 -15.01 -20.62 -4.54
C ASP A 244 -15.84 -20.96 -3.28
N GLY A 245 -16.41 -19.94 -2.63
CA GLY A 245 -17.19 -20.07 -1.41
C GLY A 245 -16.38 -20.15 -0.12
N ILE A 246 -15.05 -20.04 -0.17
CA ILE A 246 -14.21 -20.00 1.01
C ILE A 246 -14.28 -18.59 1.62
N PHE A 247 -14.99 -18.49 2.72
CA PHE A 247 -15.12 -17.27 3.54
C PHE A 247 -15.33 -17.70 4.99
N ASP A 248 -14.40 -17.31 5.88
CA ASP A 248 -14.52 -17.60 7.32
C ASP A 248 -15.02 -16.41 8.11
N PRO A 249 -16.31 -16.32 8.44
CA PRO A 249 -16.86 -15.19 9.18
C PRO A 249 -16.32 -15.05 10.62
N ARG A 250 -15.64 -16.07 11.17
CA ARG A 250 -15.05 -16.00 12.52
C ARG A 250 -13.91 -14.98 12.59
N GLU A 251 -13.21 -14.75 11.48
CA GLU A 251 -12.17 -13.70 11.38
C GLU A 251 -12.72 -12.29 11.61
N LEU A 252 -14.04 -12.10 11.51
CA LEU A 252 -14.70 -10.82 11.78
C LEU A 252 -15.05 -10.64 13.27
N GLU A 253 -15.04 -11.73 14.05
CA GLU A 253 -15.41 -11.70 15.47
C GLU A 253 -14.33 -11.05 16.34
N ALA A 254 -13.06 -11.09 15.89
CA ALA A 254 -11.91 -10.50 16.60
C ALA A 254 -11.73 -8.99 16.35
N LEU A 255 -12.58 -8.36 15.52
CA LEU A 255 -12.49 -6.93 15.20
C LEU A 255 -12.61 -6.06 16.47
N GLY A 256 -11.59 -5.23 16.70
CA GLY A 256 -11.48 -4.38 17.89
C GLY A 256 -10.79 -5.02 19.09
N GLU A 257 -10.52 -6.32 19.07
CA GLU A 257 -9.68 -7.03 20.04
C GLU A 257 -8.29 -7.32 19.48
N GLU A 258 -8.21 -7.79 18.24
CA GLU A 258 -6.98 -7.97 17.49
C GLU A 258 -6.90 -6.96 16.34
N TYR A 259 -5.73 -6.36 16.14
CA TYR A 259 -5.51 -5.34 15.12
C TYR A 259 -4.59 -5.85 14.01
N GLY A 260 -5.06 -5.82 12.78
CA GLY A 260 -4.30 -6.18 11.59
C GLY A 260 -3.10 -5.24 11.34
N ILE A 261 -3.21 -3.99 11.77
CA ILE A 261 -2.10 -3.01 11.79
C ILE A 261 -0.91 -3.52 12.62
N ILE A 262 -1.16 -4.35 13.66
CA ILE A 262 -0.12 -4.97 14.52
C ILE A 262 0.29 -6.34 14.00
N ASN A 263 -0.70 -7.18 13.63
CA ASN A 263 -0.48 -8.56 13.18
C ASN A 263 -1.41 -8.93 12.01
N PRO A 264 -0.84 -9.15 10.82
CA PRO A 264 0.57 -9.34 10.47
C PRO A 264 1.42 -8.05 10.48
N GLY A 265 0.79 -6.86 10.60
CA GLY A 265 1.45 -5.59 10.69
C GLY A 265 1.62 -4.87 9.36
N MET A 266 2.09 -3.63 9.42
CA MET A 266 2.29 -2.75 8.27
C MET A 266 3.75 -2.70 7.87
N ASP A 267 4.02 -2.98 6.60
CA ASP A 267 5.33 -2.85 5.99
C ASP A 267 5.45 -1.50 5.28
N ILE A 268 6.25 -0.59 5.79
CA ILE A 268 6.53 0.70 5.17
C ILE A 268 7.75 0.55 4.25
N LYS A 269 7.54 0.65 2.94
CA LYS A 269 8.59 0.44 1.95
C LYS A 269 9.77 1.39 2.11
N LYS A 270 10.98 0.84 2.11
CA LYS A 270 12.24 1.60 2.12
C LYS A 270 12.61 2.08 0.72
N TYR A 271 12.30 1.32 -0.31
CA TYR A 271 12.67 1.55 -1.70
C TYR A 271 11.42 1.78 -2.58
N PRO A 272 11.47 2.65 -3.61
CA PRO A 272 10.35 2.93 -4.52
C PRO A 272 10.20 1.85 -5.61
N VAL A 273 10.12 0.60 -5.19
CA VAL A 273 9.96 -0.60 -6.03
C VAL A 273 9.08 -1.62 -5.33
N CYS A 274 8.62 -2.63 -6.05
CA CYS A 274 7.80 -3.71 -5.50
C CYS A 274 8.48 -4.33 -4.28
N TYR A 275 7.71 -4.52 -3.20
CA TYR A 275 8.21 -5.02 -1.92
C TYR A 275 8.93 -6.37 -2.05
N ALA A 276 8.51 -7.20 -2.99
CA ALA A 276 9.15 -8.47 -3.32
C ALA A 276 10.67 -8.40 -3.61
N SER A 277 11.19 -7.21 -3.98
CA SER A 277 12.62 -7.02 -4.23
C SER A 277 13.42 -6.59 -2.99
N HIS A 278 12.75 -6.14 -1.92
CA HIS A 278 13.43 -5.46 -0.81
C HIS A 278 14.38 -6.36 -0.03
N ALA A 279 13.98 -7.59 0.30
CA ALA A 279 14.83 -8.52 1.05
C ALA A 279 16.12 -8.85 0.26
N THR A 280 15.98 -9.09 -1.05
CA THR A 280 17.16 -9.35 -1.91
C THR A 280 18.03 -8.10 -2.05
N ALA A 281 17.44 -6.92 -2.18
CA ALA A 281 18.17 -5.65 -2.24
C ALA A 281 18.93 -5.38 -0.94
N ASP A 282 18.31 -5.61 0.21
CA ASP A 282 18.98 -5.49 1.52
C ASP A 282 20.10 -6.50 1.68
N ALA A 283 19.95 -7.75 1.20
CA ALA A 283 21.01 -8.77 1.24
C ALA A 283 22.24 -8.36 0.42
N VAL A 284 22.02 -7.83 -0.79
CA VAL A 284 23.13 -7.29 -1.62
C VAL A 284 23.80 -6.12 -0.92
N LYS A 285 23.01 -5.18 -0.40
CA LYS A 285 23.54 -4.01 0.32
C LYS A 285 24.37 -4.41 1.52
N GLU A 286 23.92 -5.40 2.30
CA GLU A 286 24.65 -5.90 3.46
C GLU A 286 26.00 -6.49 3.05
N ILE A 287 26.06 -7.34 2.02
CA ILE A 287 27.33 -7.87 1.51
C ILE A 287 28.25 -6.72 1.09
N MET A 288 27.76 -5.78 0.27
CA MET A 288 28.57 -4.67 -0.24
C MET A 288 29.17 -3.82 0.88
N VAL A 289 28.37 -3.51 1.90
CA VAL A 289 28.79 -2.66 3.03
C VAL A 289 29.76 -3.40 3.95
N VAL A 290 29.42 -4.63 4.36
CA VAL A 290 30.25 -5.42 5.31
C VAL A 290 31.61 -5.77 4.72
N GLU A 291 31.67 -6.07 3.43
CA GLU A 291 32.89 -6.49 2.75
C GLU A 291 33.63 -5.30 2.10
N GLY A 292 33.08 -4.09 2.14
CA GLY A 292 33.68 -2.89 1.54
C GLY A 292 33.81 -2.99 0.01
N LEU A 293 32.87 -3.69 -0.67
CA LEU A 293 32.93 -3.93 -2.11
C LEU A 293 32.36 -2.77 -2.91
N GLU A 294 32.93 -2.56 -4.08
CA GLU A 294 32.39 -1.66 -5.11
C GLU A 294 31.93 -2.47 -6.34
N ALA A 295 31.13 -1.85 -7.21
CA ALA A 295 30.60 -2.49 -8.41
C ALA A 295 31.68 -3.13 -9.30
N ARG A 296 32.88 -2.55 -9.32
CA ARG A 296 34.04 -3.07 -10.09
C ARG A 296 34.62 -4.37 -9.53
N ASP A 297 34.34 -4.71 -8.28
CA ASP A 297 34.92 -5.91 -7.63
C ASP A 297 34.06 -7.16 -7.89
N ILE A 298 32.87 -7.01 -8.47
CA ILE A 298 31.85 -8.06 -8.61
C ILE A 298 32.05 -8.82 -9.92
N ALA A 299 32.18 -10.14 -9.82
CA ALA A 299 32.23 -11.06 -10.96
C ALA A 299 30.83 -11.60 -11.32
N SER A 300 30.02 -12.02 -10.32
CA SER A 300 28.68 -12.55 -10.55
C SER A 300 27.79 -12.42 -9.30
N ILE A 301 26.48 -12.34 -9.52
CA ILE A 301 25.46 -12.31 -8.47
C ILE A 301 24.40 -13.35 -8.80
N THR A 302 24.09 -14.22 -7.84
CA THR A 302 22.97 -15.14 -7.90
C THR A 302 21.99 -14.81 -6.76
N CYS A 303 20.73 -14.61 -7.10
CA CYS A 303 19.64 -14.35 -6.15
C CYS A 303 18.71 -15.55 -6.12
N THR A 304 18.56 -16.20 -4.95
CA THR A 304 17.57 -17.24 -4.74
C THR A 304 16.38 -16.65 -3.99
N VAL A 305 15.19 -16.82 -4.55
CA VAL A 305 13.95 -16.20 -4.08
C VAL A 305 12.79 -17.19 -4.08
N PRO A 306 11.73 -16.98 -3.26
CA PRO A 306 10.54 -17.82 -3.28
C PRO A 306 9.69 -17.60 -4.55
N PRO A 307 8.79 -18.55 -4.88
CA PRO A 307 7.92 -18.45 -6.07
C PRO A 307 7.13 -17.15 -6.17
N ILE A 308 6.64 -16.62 -5.05
CA ILE A 308 5.86 -15.37 -5.00
C ILE A 308 6.68 -14.18 -5.52
N VAL A 309 7.97 -14.10 -5.18
CA VAL A 309 8.87 -13.04 -5.65
C VAL A 309 9.04 -13.13 -7.17
N ALA A 310 9.33 -14.32 -7.69
CA ALA A 310 9.49 -14.52 -9.13
C ALA A 310 8.19 -14.23 -9.90
N SER A 311 7.02 -14.55 -9.31
CA SER A 311 5.72 -14.25 -9.92
C SER A 311 5.38 -12.77 -9.95
N ASN A 312 5.93 -11.98 -9.02
CA ASN A 312 5.71 -10.54 -8.94
C ASN A 312 6.73 -9.74 -9.78
N LEU A 313 8.00 -10.15 -9.81
CA LEU A 313 9.10 -9.43 -10.44
C LEU A 313 9.44 -10.01 -11.83
N THR A 314 8.57 -9.75 -12.81
CA THR A 314 8.59 -10.41 -14.11
C THR A 314 9.50 -9.75 -15.15
N TYR A 315 10.04 -8.56 -14.88
CA TYR A 315 10.86 -7.82 -15.84
C TYR A 315 12.35 -8.01 -15.59
N SER A 316 13.03 -8.82 -16.41
CA SER A 316 14.50 -8.98 -16.33
C SER A 316 15.28 -7.84 -16.99
N SER A 317 14.67 -7.16 -17.99
CA SER A 317 15.25 -6.03 -18.74
C SER A 317 14.19 -4.92 -18.91
N PRO A 318 13.88 -4.18 -17.84
CA PRO A 318 12.83 -3.15 -17.87
C PRO A 318 13.23 -2.00 -18.80
N GLN A 319 12.24 -1.46 -19.53
CA GLN A 319 12.41 -0.34 -20.47
C GLN A 319 11.80 0.96 -19.91
N THR A 320 10.89 0.86 -18.95
CA THR A 320 10.19 1.99 -18.34
C THR A 320 10.33 1.97 -16.81
N ALA A 321 10.09 3.11 -16.17
CA ALA A 321 10.04 3.21 -14.71
C ALA A 321 9.02 2.23 -14.11
N ALA A 322 7.84 2.09 -14.73
CA ALA A 322 6.79 1.18 -14.27
C ALA A 322 7.23 -0.30 -14.34
N GLU A 323 7.99 -0.69 -15.36
CA GLU A 323 8.57 -2.03 -15.44
C GLU A 323 9.72 -2.22 -14.44
N ALA A 324 10.56 -1.19 -14.25
CA ALA A 324 11.69 -1.23 -13.32
C ALA A 324 11.23 -1.44 -11.86
N GLN A 325 10.08 -0.91 -11.50
CA GLN A 325 9.44 -1.15 -10.20
C GLN A 325 9.15 -2.65 -9.96
N PHE A 326 9.02 -3.46 -11.01
CA PHE A 326 8.77 -4.91 -10.96
C PHE A 326 9.96 -5.72 -11.50
N SER A 327 11.19 -5.23 -11.30
CA SER A 327 12.43 -5.86 -11.76
C SER A 327 13.39 -6.13 -10.61
N LEU A 328 13.62 -7.40 -10.29
CA LEU A 328 14.66 -7.77 -9.32
C LEU A 328 16.06 -7.42 -9.85
N HIS A 329 16.27 -7.61 -11.15
CA HIS A 329 17.55 -7.28 -11.79
C HIS A 329 17.89 -5.79 -11.65
N PHE A 330 16.89 -4.90 -11.87
CA PHE A 330 17.07 -3.48 -11.67
C PHE A 330 17.34 -3.12 -10.21
N ALA A 331 16.58 -3.70 -9.27
CA ALA A 331 16.76 -3.45 -7.85
C ALA A 331 18.16 -3.81 -7.38
N VAL A 332 18.64 -5.01 -7.71
CA VAL A 332 19.99 -5.49 -7.38
C VAL A 332 21.05 -4.62 -8.06
N ALA A 333 20.94 -4.35 -9.37
CA ALA A 333 21.90 -3.51 -10.09
C ALA A 333 21.99 -2.09 -9.52
N SER A 334 20.84 -1.52 -9.07
CA SER A 334 20.81 -0.18 -8.44
C SER A 334 21.54 -0.17 -7.10
N ILE A 335 21.36 -1.19 -6.26
CA ILE A 335 22.12 -1.31 -5.00
C ILE A 335 23.62 -1.41 -5.27
N VAL A 336 24.01 -2.23 -6.22
CA VAL A 336 25.44 -2.42 -6.57
C VAL A 336 26.09 -1.12 -7.05
N LEU A 337 25.40 -0.35 -7.91
CA LEU A 337 25.98 0.87 -8.49
C LEU A 337 25.86 2.10 -7.59
N HIS A 338 24.78 2.21 -6.85
CA HIS A 338 24.43 3.45 -6.16
C HIS A 338 24.36 3.30 -4.63
N GLY A 339 24.47 2.06 -4.11
CA GLY A 339 24.32 1.76 -2.68
C GLY A 339 22.89 1.95 -2.16
N ASP A 340 21.95 2.36 -3.02
CA ASP A 340 20.55 2.62 -2.65
C ASP A 340 19.62 2.57 -3.88
N ILE A 341 18.29 2.51 -3.63
CA ILE A 341 17.26 2.69 -4.65
C ILE A 341 16.40 3.88 -4.24
N THR A 342 16.45 4.94 -5.03
CA THR A 342 15.70 6.19 -4.79
C THR A 342 14.84 6.55 -6.00
N LEU A 343 13.91 7.49 -5.83
CA LEU A 343 13.08 8.02 -6.91
C LEU A 343 13.90 8.54 -8.11
N LYS A 344 15.13 9.01 -7.87
CA LYS A 344 16.03 9.49 -8.93
C LYS A 344 16.52 8.36 -9.83
N HIS A 345 16.62 7.14 -9.31
CA HIS A 345 17.12 5.98 -10.06
C HIS A 345 16.07 5.38 -11.02
N LEU A 346 14.79 5.71 -10.84
CA LEU A 346 13.71 5.29 -11.75
C LEU A 346 13.60 6.14 -13.04
N LYS A 347 14.48 7.13 -13.21
CA LYS A 347 14.49 7.95 -14.43
C LYS A 347 15.01 7.17 -15.62
N THR A 348 14.46 7.47 -16.80
CA THR A 348 14.81 6.80 -18.07
C THR A 348 16.31 6.82 -18.36
N GLU A 349 17.00 7.93 -18.03
CA GLU A 349 18.44 8.08 -18.25
C GLU A 349 19.26 7.07 -17.44
N VAL A 350 18.81 6.75 -16.20
CA VAL A 350 19.46 5.73 -15.35
C VAL A 350 19.17 4.33 -15.91
N LEU A 351 17.91 4.03 -16.21
CA LEU A 351 17.49 2.73 -16.77
C LEU A 351 18.21 2.39 -18.08
N SER A 352 18.39 3.40 -18.94
CA SER A 352 19.05 3.23 -20.24
C SER A 352 20.58 3.21 -20.18
N SER A 353 21.16 3.51 -19.02
CA SER A 353 22.63 3.61 -18.87
C SER A 353 23.33 2.27 -19.07
N ALA A 354 24.50 2.30 -19.72
CA ALA A 354 25.28 1.10 -20.00
C ALA A 354 25.72 0.34 -18.73
N PRO A 355 26.11 1.00 -17.61
CA PRO A 355 26.44 0.29 -16.38
C PRO A 355 25.27 -0.51 -15.79
N ILE A 356 24.07 0.06 -15.71
CA ILE A 356 22.87 -0.64 -15.23
C ILE A 356 22.55 -1.83 -16.12
N LYS A 357 22.50 -1.65 -17.44
CA LYS A 357 22.19 -2.74 -18.38
C LYS A 357 23.18 -3.90 -18.28
N ARG A 358 24.48 -3.60 -18.18
CA ARG A 358 25.51 -4.61 -18.03
C ARG A 358 25.37 -5.41 -16.74
N LEU A 359 25.10 -4.75 -15.62
CA LEU A 359 24.88 -5.43 -14.34
C LEU A 359 23.62 -6.29 -14.37
N MET A 360 22.51 -5.76 -14.84
CA MET A 360 21.26 -6.53 -14.96
C MET A 360 21.48 -7.83 -15.77
N ALA A 361 22.24 -7.78 -16.87
CA ALA A 361 22.51 -8.94 -17.69
C ALA A 361 23.37 -10.01 -16.99
N GLY A 362 24.14 -9.63 -15.97
CA GLY A 362 24.99 -10.54 -15.19
C GLY A 362 24.32 -11.12 -13.92
N ILE A 363 23.11 -10.71 -13.60
CA ILE A 363 22.37 -11.19 -12.41
C ILE A 363 21.59 -12.45 -12.77
N VAL A 364 21.76 -13.51 -11.98
CA VAL A 364 21.00 -14.76 -12.10
C VAL A 364 19.95 -14.83 -11.00
N VAL A 365 18.70 -15.03 -11.37
CA VAL A 365 17.60 -15.22 -10.43
C VAL A 365 17.14 -16.68 -10.48
N LYS A 366 17.11 -17.33 -9.32
CA LYS A 366 16.66 -18.72 -9.13
C LYS A 366 15.46 -18.76 -8.20
N VAL A 367 14.47 -19.58 -8.51
CA VAL A 367 13.40 -19.93 -7.59
C VAL A 367 13.88 -21.11 -6.74
N GLY A 368 13.74 -21.00 -5.41
CA GLY A 368 14.19 -22.04 -4.50
C GLY A 368 13.60 -21.93 -3.12
N ASP A 369 14.04 -22.81 -2.24
CA ASP A 369 13.66 -22.86 -0.82
C ASP A 369 14.65 -22.08 0.04
N ILE A 370 14.21 -21.76 1.27
CA ILE A 370 15.06 -21.16 2.31
C ILE A 370 16.25 -22.10 2.55
N PRO A 371 17.51 -21.60 2.49
CA PRO A 371 18.69 -22.40 2.81
C PRO A 371 18.57 -23.03 4.20
N GLN A 372 19.01 -24.29 4.33
CA GLN A 372 18.77 -25.11 5.52
C GLN A 372 19.19 -24.43 6.83
N GLN A 373 20.33 -23.72 6.82
CA GLN A 373 20.89 -23.00 7.96
C GLN A 373 20.01 -21.82 8.44
N HIS A 374 19.04 -21.35 7.63
CA HIS A 374 18.17 -20.21 7.91
C HIS A 374 16.71 -20.61 8.20
N ARG A 375 16.36 -21.90 8.12
CA ARG A 375 14.97 -22.38 8.31
C ARG A 375 14.42 -22.17 9.70
N SER A 376 15.28 -22.02 10.71
CA SER A 376 14.89 -21.77 12.11
C SER A 376 14.74 -20.28 12.46
N SER A 377 14.95 -19.38 11.51
CA SER A 377 14.78 -17.94 11.76
C SER A 377 13.31 -17.63 12.03
N SER A 378 13.04 -16.84 13.07
CA SER A 378 11.69 -16.35 13.40
C SER A 378 11.26 -15.11 12.59
N LEU A 379 12.21 -14.49 11.88
CA LEU A 379 11.98 -13.26 11.13
C LEU A 379 11.97 -13.54 9.61
N ILE A 380 11.00 -14.33 9.15
CA ILE A 380 10.88 -14.71 7.74
C ILE A 380 9.52 -14.24 7.22
N CYS A 381 9.55 -13.32 6.26
CA CYS A 381 8.39 -12.93 5.47
C CYS A 381 8.24 -13.82 4.22
N PRO A 382 7.07 -13.85 3.57
CA PRO A 382 6.85 -14.62 2.34
C PRO A 382 7.78 -14.24 1.18
N GLU A 383 8.36 -13.04 1.19
CA GLU A 383 9.21 -12.46 0.13
C GLU A 383 10.68 -12.33 0.56
N TRP A 384 11.20 -13.35 1.26
CA TRP A 384 12.62 -13.43 1.65
C TRP A 384 13.57 -13.45 0.44
N GLY A 385 14.87 -13.13 0.68
CA GLY A 385 15.92 -13.17 -0.34
C GLY A 385 17.20 -13.80 0.17
N TYR A 386 17.85 -14.63 -0.67
CA TYR A 386 19.20 -15.14 -0.44
C TYR A 386 20.10 -14.79 -1.62
N VAL A 387 21.24 -14.20 -1.33
CA VAL A 387 22.17 -13.71 -2.35
C VAL A 387 23.54 -14.39 -2.18
N GLU A 388 24.08 -14.87 -3.29
CA GLU A 388 25.45 -15.34 -3.44
C GLU A 388 26.18 -14.39 -4.39
N LEU A 389 27.31 -13.83 -3.95
CA LEU A 389 28.12 -12.89 -4.70
C LEU A 389 29.55 -13.41 -4.81
N ASN A 390 30.08 -13.52 -6.04
CA ASN A 390 31.49 -13.81 -6.28
C ASN A 390 32.21 -12.54 -6.71
N THR A 391 33.41 -12.33 -6.17
CA THR A 391 34.27 -11.21 -6.55
C THR A 391 35.25 -11.61 -7.64
N LEU A 392 35.82 -10.62 -8.34
CA LEU A 392 36.88 -10.82 -9.30
C LEU A 392 38.16 -11.37 -8.65
N SER A 393 38.37 -11.15 -7.35
CA SER A 393 39.47 -11.74 -6.57
C SER A 393 39.25 -13.19 -6.18
N GLY A 394 38.09 -13.79 -6.52
CA GLY A 394 37.74 -15.18 -6.21
C GLY A 394 37.06 -15.38 -4.84
N ALA A 395 36.77 -14.32 -4.09
CA ALA A 395 36.03 -14.46 -2.83
C ALA A 395 34.55 -14.76 -3.11
N HIS A 396 33.98 -15.67 -2.30
CA HIS A 396 32.55 -16.01 -2.31
C HIS A 396 31.90 -15.47 -1.04
N LYS A 397 30.81 -14.69 -1.18
CA LYS A 397 30.05 -14.07 -0.10
C LYS A 397 28.57 -14.39 -0.24
N CYS A 398 27.88 -14.59 0.87
CA CYS A 398 26.44 -14.83 0.86
C CYS A 398 25.73 -14.12 2.00
N CYS A 399 24.48 -13.77 1.77
CA CYS A 399 23.62 -13.16 2.77
C CYS A 399 22.17 -13.63 2.58
N PHE A 400 21.49 -13.91 3.70
CA PHE A 400 20.07 -14.21 3.76
C PHE A 400 19.33 -13.11 4.52
N VAL A 401 18.32 -12.53 3.90
CA VAL A 401 17.42 -11.60 4.54
C VAL A 401 16.01 -12.19 4.55
N GLY A 402 15.55 -12.59 5.73
CA GLY A 402 14.21 -13.13 5.95
C GLY A 402 13.13 -12.05 5.94
N SER A 403 13.43 -10.87 6.50
CA SER A 403 12.54 -9.70 6.50
C SER A 403 13.35 -8.45 6.24
N PRO A 404 12.98 -7.64 5.21
CA PRO A 404 13.71 -6.44 4.87
C PRO A 404 13.49 -5.31 5.88
N VAL A 405 14.36 -4.31 5.86
CA VAL A 405 14.16 -3.07 6.61
C VAL A 405 12.93 -2.34 6.09
N GLY A 406 12.02 -1.97 6.99
CA GLY A 406 10.72 -1.39 6.69
C GLY A 406 9.57 -2.38 6.85
N SER A 407 9.87 -3.68 7.06
CA SER A 407 8.83 -4.65 7.44
C SER A 407 8.27 -4.38 8.83
N ALA A 408 7.10 -4.93 9.13
CA ALA A 408 6.52 -4.91 10.47
C ALA A 408 7.48 -5.52 11.51
N LEU A 409 8.27 -6.54 11.12
CA LEU A 409 9.26 -7.21 11.95
C LEU A 409 10.58 -6.41 12.09
N ARG A 410 10.89 -5.51 11.17
CA ARG A 410 12.09 -4.65 11.15
C ARG A 410 11.71 -3.23 10.69
N PRO A 411 10.89 -2.49 11.46
CA PRO A 411 10.32 -1.22 11.03
C PRO A 411 11.40 -0.16 10.74
N LEU A 412 11.09 0.79 9.86
CA LEU A 412 11.93 1.97 9.66
C LEU A 412 12.10 2.72 10.98
N SER A 413 13.30 3.24 11.27
CA SER A 413 13.46 4.19 12.36
C SER A 413 12.68 5.49 12.07
N ASN A 414 12.47 6.31 13.09
CA ASN A 414 11.79 7.60 12.91
C ASN A 414 12.59 8.51 11.96
N GLU A 415 13.92 8.48 12.04
CA GLU A 415 14.81 9.23 11.16
C GLU A 415 14.70 8.76 9.70
N MET A 416 14.63 7.44 9.48
CA MET A 416 14.48 6.86 8.15
C MET A 416 13.12 7.22 7.55
N LEU A 417 12.04 7.14 8.32
CA LEU A 417 10.72 7.52 7.86
C LEU A 417 10.64 9.02 7.55
N LYS A 418 11.17 9.88 8.44
CA LYS A 418 11.23 11.33 8.23
C LYS A 418 12.06 11.68 6.99
N LYS A 419 13.18 10.97 6.78
CA LYS A 419 14.00 11.11 5.57
C LYS A 419 13.20 10.75 4.32
N LYS A 420 12.52 9.59 4.31
CA LYS A 420 11.66 9.15 3.19
C LYS A 420 10.60 10.21 2.88
N PHE A 421 9.90 10.71 3.90
CA PHE A 421 8.90 11.76 3.74
C PHE A 421 9.50 13.02 3.10
N ASN A 422 10.63 13.50 3.63
CA ASN A 422 11.31 14.69 3.11
C ASN A 422 11.80 14.51 1.66
N ASP A 423 12.34 13.33 1.32
CA ASP A 423 12.76 12.99 -0.04
C ASP A 423 11.56 13.03 -1.02
N CYS A 424 10.39 12.56 -0.58
CA CYS A 424 9.13 12.63 -1.34
C CYS A 424 8.63 14.08 -1.52
N VAL A 425 8.65 14.88 -0.46
CA VAL A 425 8.29 16.32 -0.51
C VAL A 425 9.22 17.08 -1.47
N GLN A 426 10.53 16.84 -1.38
CA GLN A 426 11.51 17.47 -2.27
C GLN A 426 11.33 17.03 -3.72
N TYR A 427 10.98 15.75 -3.97
CA TYR A 427 10.71 15.26 -5.31
C TYR A 427 9.51 15.98 -5.96
N ASN A 428 8.57 16.42 -5.16
CA ASN A 428 7.43 17.24 -5.60
C ASN A 428 7.79 18.68 -5.91
N ASN A 429 8.99 19.19 -5.57
CA ASN A 429 9.37 20.61 -5.59
C ASN A 429 8.50 21.46 -4.65
N CYS A 430 7.92 20.88 -3.60
CA CYS A 430 7.25 21.65 -2.55
C CYS A 430 8.25 22.51 -1.78
N ASN A 431 7.86 23.76 -1.46
CA ASN A 431 8.71 24.70 -0.75
C ASN A 431 9.00 24.25 0.69
N SER A 432 10.06 24.78 1.29
CA SER A 432 10.53 24.45 2.65
C SER A 432 9.50 24.65 3.79
N SER A 433 8.36 25.29 3.54
CA SER A 433 7.23 25.40 4.50
C SER A 433 6.58 24.05 4.82
N ASP A 434 6.80 23.03 3.99
CA ASP A 434 6.19 21.70 4.16
C ASP A 434 6.95 20.78 5.13
N LEU A 435 8.11 21.21 5.66
CA LEU A 435 8.87 20.45 6.67
C LEU A 435 8.10 20.26 7.99
N THR A 436 7.14 21.14 8.28
CA THR A 436 6.24 21.01 9.43
C THR A 436 5.10 20.04 9.20
N LEU A 437 4.83 19.64 7.93
CA LEU A 437 3.74 18.75 7.57
C LEU A 437 3.93 17.36 8.18
N TYR A 438 5.15 16.84 8.20
CA TYR A 438 5.46 15.56 8.85
C TYR A 438 5.04 15.55 10.32
N ASP A 439 5.49 16.56 11.07
CA ASP A 439 5.17 16.64 12.50
C ASP A 439 3.67 16.91 12.74
N LYS A 440 3.02 17.65 11.83
CA LYS A 440 1.57 17.90 11.85
C LYS A 440 0.77 16.62 11.62
N ILE A 441 1.24 15.73 10.74
CA ILE A 441 0.59 14.43 10.50
C ILE A 441 0.78 13.49 11.69
N LEU A 442 1.96 13.45 12.30
CA LEU A 442 2.20 12.63 13.49
C LEU A 442 1.39 13.08 14.71
N ASN A 443 0.86 14.32 14.70
CA ASN A 443 -0.02 14.87 15.71
C ASN A 443 -1.41 15.19 15.15
N ILE A 444 -1.85 14.40 14.18
CA ILE A 444 -3.06 14.68 13.38
C ILE A 444 -4.32 14.82 14.24
N GLU A 445 -4.41 14.08 15.36
CA GLU A 445 -5.55 14.10 16.27
C GLU A 445 -5.81 15.49 16.86
N HIS A 446 -4.81 16.34 16.95
CA HIS A 446 -4.94 17.71 17.46
C HIS A 446 -5.37 18.73 16.40
N LEU A 447 -5.44 18.33 15.13
CA LEU A 447 -5.85 19.20 14.05
C LEU A 447 -7.36 19.47 14.12
N LYS A 448 -7.72 20.74 14.31
CA LYS A 448 -9.13 21.15 14.49
C LYS A 448 -9.97 21.08 13.21
N ASN A 449 -9.32 21.17 12.03
CA ASN A 449 -10.00 21.09 10.74
C ASN A 449 -9.05 20.53 9.68
N THR A 450 -9.44 19.44 9.04
CA THR A 450 -8.64 18.74 8.04
C THR A 450 -8.41 19.56 6.76
N ARG A 451 -9.21 20.61 6.49
CA ARG A 451 -8.94 21.56 5.39
C ARG A 451 -7.65 22.35 5.58
N ASN A 452 -7.13 22.40 6.82
CA ASN A 452 -5.89 23.08 7.18
C ASN A 452 -4.69 22.12 7.27
N LEU A 453 -4.82 20.88 6.83
CA LEU A 453 -3.74 19.90 6.87
C LEU A 453 -2.64 20.30 5.89
N PHE A 454 -3.03 20.59 4.67
CA PHE A 454 -2.13 21.05 3.62
C PHE A 454 -2.21 22.59 3.47
N PRO A 455 -1.11 23.24 3.04
CA PRO A 455 -1.05 24.70 2.87
C PRO A 455 -1.95 25.23 1.74
#